data_745b739db1a9918adf113fe346d7a732
#
_entry.id   745b739db1a9918adf113fe346d7a732
#
_cell.length_a   1.000
_cell.length_b   1.000
_cell.length_c   1.000
_cell.angle_alpha   90.00
_cell.angle_beta   90.00
_cell.angle_gamma   90.00
#
_symmetry.space_group_name_H-M   'P 1'
#
loop_
_entity.id
_entity.type
_entity.pdbx_description
1 polymer ?
#
loop_
_entity_poly.entity_id
_entity_poly.type
_entity_poly.pdbx_seq_one_letter_code
_entity_poly.pdbx_strand_id
1 'polypeptide(L)'
;VLVGAAQAAVAAAVTCRCEPSAGDEPTSSLPQYSIWDAHGHLNTPGDSPGERIAHLLEFADRMGIERVVVFMGYPWAYDPSPEDVRRQNDQVIEAIERSRGRALGFVYLNPKHTEESLAELDRCVRDGPLVGVKLWVAVRCHEKCLDPIVRRAVELKAPILQHTWYKITGNLPGESTAADLAQLAARHPTASFIAAHAGGDWELGIRAIRAASNVTAEISGGDPTAGVVEMAVRELGAERVIYGSDVAGRSFASQLAKVVGADISEDHKRLILGGNLRRMLRPILTAKGIQP
;
A
#
# COMPACT_ATOMS: atom_id res chain seq x y z
N VAL A 1 6.18 60.98 -52.83
CA VAL A 1 7.44 60.22 -53.02
C VAL A 1 8.18 60.23 -51.68
N LEU A 2 8.08 59.18 -50.91
CA LEU A 2 8.93 58.97 -49.75
C LEU A 2 9.32 57.48 -49.72
N VAL A 3 10.59 57.27 -49.86
CA VAL A 3 11.24 55.95 -49.81
C VAL A 3 11.50 55.60 -48.36
N GLY A 4 10.93 54.56 -47.92
CA GLY A 4 11.19 53.99 -46.54
C GLY A 4 12.29 52.94 -46.59
N ALA A 5 13.36 53.17 -45.85
CA ALA A 5 14.47 52.25 -45.72
C ALA A 5 14.09 51.17 -44.71
N ALA A 6 14.17 49.89 -45.12
CA ALA A 6 14.01 48.74 -44.23
C ALA A 6 15.35 48.47 -43.52
N GLN A 7 15.34 48.55 -42.18
CA GLN A 7 16.44 48.07 -41.35
C GLN A 7 16.27 46.58 -41.07
N ALA A 8 17.21 45.78 -41.54
CA ALA A 8 17.31 44.36 -41.19
C ALA A 8 18.00 44.22 -39.82
N ALA A 9 17.27 43.72 -38.85
CA ALA A 9 17.83 43.36 -37.56
C ALA A 9 18.47 41.95 -37.66
N VAL A 10 19.78 41.88 -37.49
CA VAL A 10 20.52 40.63 -37.35
C VAL A 10 20.37 40.13 -35.92
N ALA A 11 19.61 39.07 -35.75
CA ALA A 11 19.55 38.37 -34.47
C ALA A 11 20.81 37.52 -34.27
N ALA A 12 21.69 37.92 -33.36
CA ALA A 12 22.81 37.10 -32.93
C ALA A 12 22.28 35.98 -32.01
N ALA A 13 22.31 34.74 -32.47
CA ALA A 13 22.04 33.59 -31.66
C ALA A 13 23.21 33.35 -30.69
N VAL A 14 23.00 33.63 -29.42
CA VAL A 14 23.91 33.23 -28.35
C VAL A 14 23.74 31.73 -28.11
N THR A 15 24.61 30.93 -28.73
CA THR A 15 24.71 29.50 -28.38
C THR A 15 25.48 29.37 -27.09
N CYS A 16 24.77 29.19 -26.00
CA CYS A 16 25.35 28.78 -24.72
C CYS A 16 25.83 27.33 -24.87
N ARG A 17 27.11 27.11 -25.14
CA ARG A 17 27.74 25.80 -25.04
C ARG A 17 28.04 25.56 -23.55
N CYS A 18 27.23 24.75 -22.88
CA CYS A 18 27.64 24.09 -21.64
C CYS A 18 28.65 23.00 -22.01
N GLU A 19 29.94 23.26 -21.83
CA GLU A 19 30.94 22.20 -21.83
C GLU A 19 30.71 21.38 -20.55
N PRO A 20 30.61 20.05 -20.63
CA PRO A 20 30.59 19.24 -19.41
C PRO A 20 31.95 19.41 -18.72
N SER A 21 31.95 19.98 -17.52
CA SER A 21 33.14 19.95 -16.67
C SER A 21 33.43 18.46 -16.35
N ALA A 22 34.66 18.03 -16.68
CA ALA A 22 35.19 16.78 -16.21
C ALA A 22 35.41 16.91 -14.68
N GLY A 23 34.38 16.71 -13.92
CA GLY A 23 34.37 16.77 -12.47
C GLY A 23 33.35 15.80 -11.93
N ASP A 24 33.86 14.76 -11.34
CA ASP A 24 33.23 13.81 -10.41
C ASP A 24 31.82 13.35 -10.84
N GLU A 25 31.75 12.15 -11.39
CA GLU A 25 30.47 11.43 -11.37
C GLU A 25 29.94 11.46 -9.94
N PRO A 26 28.67 11.85 -9.74
CA PRO A 26 28.11 11.81 -8.39
C PRO A 26 28.08 10.36 -7.94
N THR A 27 29.07 9.97 -7.12
CA THR A 27 29.14 8.65 -6.47
C THR A 27 28.13 8.51 -5.35
N SER A 28 26.98 9.16 -5.43
CA SER A 28 25.85 8.87 -4.56
C SER A 28 25.01 7.78 -5.20
N SER A 29 25.49 6.52 -5.13
CA SER A 29 24.56 5.41 -5.22
C SER A 29 23.53 5.61 -4.09
N LEU A 30 22.26 5.83 -4.45
CA LEU A 30 21.17 5.82 -3.46
C LEU A 30 21.30 4.54 -2.63
N PRO A 31 21.12 4.59 -1.30
CA PRO A 31 21.17 3.42 -0.47
C PRO A 31 20.27 2.33 -1.06
N GLN A 32 20.79 1.14 -1.26
CA GLN A 32 19.99 0.03 -1.75
C GLN A 32 19.09 -0.46 -0.61
N TYR A 33 17.79 -0.22 -0.74
CA TYR A 33 16.78 -0.71 0.20
C TYR A 33 16.23 -2.05 -0.27
N SER A 34 15.90 -2.93 0.66
CA SER A 34 15.07 -4.12 0.40
C SER A 34 13.61 -3.72 0.57
N ILE A 35 12.96 -3.35 -0.54
CA ILE A 35 11.64 -2.71 -0.52
C ILE A 35 10.54 -3.75 -0.67
N TRP A 36 9.60 -3.75 0.30
CA TRP A 36 8.36 -4.51 0.23
C TRP A 36 7.18 -3.55 0.29
N ASP A 37 6.30 -3.65 -0.69
CA ASP A 37 5.10 -2.85 -0.83
C ASP A 37 3.91 -3.56 -0.17
N ALA A 38 3.25 -2.89 0.77
CA ALA A 38 2.11 -3.45 1.52
C ALA A 38 0.76 -3.31 0.79
N HIS A 39 0.68 -2.59 -0.35
CA HIS A 39 -0.60 -2.18 -0.92
C HIS A 39 -0.59 -2.09 -2.44
N GLY A 40 -1.01 -3.15 -3.09
CA GLY A 40 -1.14 -3.23 -4.54
C GLY A 40 -2.47 -3.85 -4.98
N HIS A 41 -2.93 -3.47 -6.17
CA HIS A 41 -4.16 -3.95 -6.79
C HIS A 41 -3.92 -4.52 -8.18
N LEU A 42 -4.76 -5.49 -8.60
CA LEU A 42 -4.67 -6.15 -9.90
C LEU A 42 -5.53 -5.46 -10.99
N ASN A 43 -5.60 -4.14 -10.97
CA ASN A 43 -6.30 -3.35 -12.00
C ASN A 43 -5.36 -2.75 -13.06
N THR A 44 -4.18 -3.33 -13.21
CA THR A 44 -3.23 -3.03 -14.28
C THR A 44 -3.71 -3.59 -15.63
N PRO A 45 -3.20 -3.10 -16.78
CA PRO A 45 -3.48 -3.68 -18.08
C PRO A 45 -3.15 -5.18 -18.15
N GLY A 46 -4.00 -5.93 -18.87
CA GLY A 46 -3.89 -7.38 -19.09
C GLY A 46 -5.24 -8.06 -19.12
N ASP A 47 -5.39 -9.10 -19.93
CA ASP A 47 -6.61 -9.88 -20.08
C ASP A 47 -6.74 -10.98 -19.01
N SER A 48 -5.64 -11.36 -18.39
CA SER A 48 -5.56 -12.37 -17.33
C SER A 48 -4.90 -11.83 -16.05
N PRO A 49 -5.16 -12.42 -14.87
CA PRO A 49 -4.46 -12.09 -13.63
C PRO A 49 -2.93 -12.24 -13.76
N GLY A 50 -2.47 -13.24 -14.53
CA GLY A 50 -1.05 -13.46 -14.81
C GLY A 50 -0.41 -12.33 -15.60
N GLU A 51 -1.09 -11.79 -16.61
CA GLU A 51 -0.61 -10.63 -17.37
C GLU A 51 -0.63 -9.36 -16.53
N ARG A 52 -1.67 -9.15 -15.74
CA ARG A 52 -1.79 -7.99 -14.84
C ARG A 52 -0.67 -7.95 -13.81
N ILE A 53 -0.36 -9.09 -13.18
CA ILE A 53 0.75 -9.13 -12.22
C ILE A 53 2.11 -8.97 -12.90
N ALA A 54 2.30 -9.53 -14.09
CA ALA A 54 3.54 -9.35 -14.84
C ALA A 54 3.79 -7.89 -15.19
N HIS A 55 2.75 -7.19 -15.67
CA HIS A 55 2.81 -5.75 -15.94
C HIS A 55 3.13 -4.94 -14.69
N LEU A 56 2.48 -5.25 -13.54
CA LEU A 56 2.75 -4.58 -12.27
C LEU A 56 4.21 -4.78 -11.83
N LEU A 57 4.73 -6.01 -11.94
CA LEU A 57 6.09 -6.33 -11.53
C LEU A 57 7.16 -5.69 -12.42
N GLU A 58 6.88 -5.45 -13.71
CA GLU A 58 7.77 -4.69 -14.58
C GLU A 58 8.05 -3.28 -14.03
N PHE A 59 7.02 -2.59 -13.52
CA PHE A 59 7.20 -1.29 -12.87
C PHE A 59 7.84 -1.40 -11.49
N ALA A 60 7.52 -2.44 -10.73
CA ALA A 60 8.16 -2.72 -9.46
C ALA A 60 9.67 -2.91 -9.61
N ASP A 61 10.11 -3.63 -10.67
CA ASP A 61 11.52 -3.84 -10.98
C ASP A 61 12.27 -2.52 -11.27
N ARG A 62 11.64 -1.62 -12.02
CA ARG A 62 12.20 -0.28 -12.27
C ARG A 62 12.41 0.55 -11.01
N MET A 63 11.62 0.27 -9.97
CA MET A 63 11.67 0.97 -8.68
C MET A 63 12.45 0.21 -7.60
N GLY A 64 13.06 -0.92 -7.94
CA GLY A 64 13.80 -1.76 -6.99
C GLY A 64 12.91 -2.39 -5.91
N ILE A 65 11.61 -2.55 -6.19
CA ILE A 65 10.66 -3.19 -5.25
C ILE A 65 10.82 -4.70 -5.36
N GLU A 66 11.16 -5.32 -4.24
CA GLU A 66 11.43 -6.75 -4.15
C GLU A 66 10.16 -7.60 -4.11
N ARG A 67 9.17 -7.18 -3.31
CA ARG A 67 7.86 -7.84 -3.19
C ARG A 67 6.72 -6.85 -3.08
N VAL A 68 5.56 -7.26 -3.60
CA VAL A 68 4.31 -6.49 -3.51
C VAL A 68 3.23 -7.36 -2.88
N VAL A 69 2.51 -6.84 -1.89
CA VAL A 69 1.27 -7.45 -1.41
C VAL A 69 0.13 -6.99 -2.30
N VAL A 70 -0.59 -7.94 -2.91
CA VAL A 70 -1.72 -7.66 -3.79
C VAL A 70 -3.02 -8.24 -3.24
N PHE A 71 -4.11 -7.58 -3.53
CA PHE A 71 -5.46 -7.98 -3.14
C PHE A 71 -6.50 -7.34 -4.05
N MET A 72 -7.75 -7.80 -3.94
CA MET A 72 -8.89 -7.32 -4.71
C MET A 72 -8.66 -7.44 -6.22
N GLY A 73 -9.03 -8.58 -6.77
CA GLY A 73 -9.13 -8.75 -8.22
C GLY A 73 -10.15 -7.80 -8.84
N TYR A 74 -10.13 -7.65 -10.13
CA TYR A 74 -10.98 -6.72 -10.89
C TYR A 74 -12.11 -7.47 -11.61
N PRO A 75 -13.32 -6.89 -11.77
CA PRO A 75 -13.77 -5.57 -11.32
C PRO A 75 -14.14 -5.50 -9.84
N TRP A 76 -14.12 -4.28 -9.29
CA TRP A 76 -14.47 -4.00 -7.90
C TRP A 76 -15.94 -3.63 -7.74
N ALA A 77 -16.51 -3.97 -6.56
CA ALA A 77 -17.79 -3.47 -6.11
C ALA A 77 -17.65 -2.98 -4.66
N TYR A 78 -18.37 -1.91 -4.30
CA TYR A 78 -18.35 -1.39 -2.92
C TYR A 78 -18.99 -2.34 -1.90
N ASP A 79 -19.94 -3.14 -2.37
CA ASP A 79 -20.67 -4.15 -1.61
C ASP A 79 -20.76 -5.45 -2.42
N PRO A 80 -19.65 -6.20 -2.56
CA PRO A 80 -19.62 -7.40 -3.38
C PRO A 80 -20.37 -8.55 -2.75
N SER A 81 -21.02 -9.36 -3.59
CA SER A 81 -21.57 -10.65 -3.17
C SER A 81 -20.47 -11.63 -2.74
N PRO A 82 -20.79 -12.71 -2.03
CA PRO A 82 -19.80 -13.76 -1.72
C PRO A 82 -19.12 -14.34 -2.96
N GLU A 83 -19.88 -14.50 -4.07
CA GLU A 83 -19.36 -14.97 -5.35
C GLU A 83 -18.36 -13.97 -5.96
N ASP A 84 -18.65 -12.67 -5.87
CA ASP A 84 -17.75 -11.61 -6.34
C ASP A 84 -16.46 -11.59 -5.52
N VAL A 85 -16.56 -11.73 -4.20
CA VAL A 85 -15.43 -11.84 -3.29
C VAL A 85 -14.56 -13.04 -3.68
N ARG A 86 -15.18 -14.20 -3.85
CA ARG A 86 -14.47 -15.43 -4.24
C ARG A 86 -13.74 -15.27 -5.58
N ARG A 87 -14.43 -14.75 -6.59
CA ARG A 87 -13.84 -14.49 -7.91
C ARG A 87 -12.62 -13.57 -7.83
N GLN A 88 -12.71 -12.50 -7.03
CA GLN A 88 -11.59 -11.57 -6.85
C GLN A 88 -10.41 -12.23 -6.14
N ASN A 89 -10.66 -13.07 -5.13
CA ASN A 89 -9.61 -13.81 -4.44
C ASN A 89 -8.97 -14.88 -5.33
N ASP A 90 -9.74 -15.56 -6.18
CA ASP A 90 -9.21 -16.52 -7.16
C ASP A 90 -8.25 -15.83 -8.15
N GLN A 91 -8.56 -14.62 -8.60
CA GLN A 91 -7.64 -13.82 -9.41
C GLN A 91 -6.34 -13.45 -8.68
N VAL A 92 -6.42 -13.14 -7.38
CA VAL A 92 -5.23 -12.87 -6.57
C VAL A 92 -4.38 -14.13 -6.43
N ILE A 93 -5.00 -15.28 -6.17
CA ILE A 93 -4.28 -16.57 -6.09
C ILE A 93 -3.56 -16.87 -7.40
N GLU A 94 -4.25 -16.78 -8.54
CA GLU A 94 -3.62 -16.98 -9.85
C GLU A 94 -2.46 -16.01 -10.08
N ALA A 95 -2.61 -14.74 -9.74
CA ALA A 95 -1.57 -13.74 -9.93
C ALA A 95 -0.31 -14.06 -9.09
N ILE A 96 -0.47 -14.43 -7.82
CA ILE A 96 0.69 -14.75 -6.97
C ILE A 96 1.41 -16.04 -7.42
N GLU A 97 0.69 -17.04 -7.91
CA GLU A 97 1.28 -18.25 -8.51
C GLU A 97 2.17 -17.92 -9.71
N ARG A 98 1.73 -16.96 -10.54
CA ARG A 98 2.50 -16.47 -11.71
C ARG A 98 3.64 -15.52 -11.35
N SER A 99 3.66 -14.97 -10.15
CA SER A 99 4.63 -13.95 -9.72
C SER A 99 6.03 -14.48 -9.39
N ARG A 100 6.23 -15.80 -9.34
CA ARG A 100 7.50 -16.44 -8.95
C ARG A 100 8.00 -15.98 -7.57
N GLY A 101 7.09 -15.79 -6.62
CA GLY A 101 7.40 -15.34 -5.26
C GLY A 101 7.60 -13.83 -5.09
N ARG A 102 7.39 -13.03 -6.16
CA ARG A 102 7.49 -11.58 -6.13
C ARG A 102 6.22 -10.90 -5.59
N ALA A 103 5.10 -11.60 -5.56
CA ALA A 103 3.88 -11.12 -4.95
C ALA A 103 3.44 -12.01 -3.79
N LEU A 104 2.86 -11.40 -2.77
CA LEU A 104 2.09 -12.02 -1.69
C LEU A 104 0.64 -11.59 -1.83
N GLY A 105 -0.31 -12.36 -1.30
CA GLY A 105 -1.72 -12.03 -1.42
C GLY A 105 -2.41 -11.88 -0.06
N PHE A 106 -3.34 -10.90 0.04
CA PHE A 106 -4.30 -10.81 1.14
C PHE A 106 -5.69 -11.20 0.64
N VAL A 107 -6.44 -11.95 1.44
CA VAL A 107 -7.82 -12.30 1.14
C VAL A 107 -8.71 -11.07 1.30
N TYR A 108 -9.51 -10.76 0.28
CA TYR A 108 -10.55 -9.73 0.37
C TYR A 108 -11.81 -10.35 0.96
N LEU A 109 -12.43 -9.67 1.94
CA LEU A 109 -13.64 -10.14 2.61
C LEU A 109 -14.70 -9.03 2.68
N ASN A 110 -15.98 -9.44 2.66
CA ASN A 110 -17.11 -8.56 2.94
C ASN A 110 -17.77 -8.96 4.27
N PRO A 111 -17.58 -8.21 5.36
CA PRO A 111 -18.11 -8.55 6.69
C PRO A 111 -19.64 -8.61 6.80
N LYS A 112 -20.40 -8.09 5.82
CA LYS A 112 -21.86 -8.29 5.76
C LYS A 112 -22.24 -9.76 5.62
N HIS A 113 -21.37 -10.54 4.99
CA HIS A 113 -21.49 -11.98 4.78
C HIS A 113 -20.48 -12.69 5.68
N THR A 114 -20.70 -12.65 7.00
CA THR A 114 -19.72 -13.11 7.99
C THR A 114 -19.38 -14.60 7.85
N GLU A 115 -20.37 -15.46 7.62
CA GLU A 115 -20.15 -16.91 7.50
C GLU A 115 -19.36 -17.25 6.25
N GLU A 116 -19.72 -16.66 5.11
CA GLU A 116 -19.01 -16.84 3.86
C GLU A 116 -17.59 -16.23 3.92
N SER A 117 -17.45 -15.10 4.62
CA SER A 117 -16.13 -14.49 4.85
C SER A 117 -15.22 -15.37 5.70
N LEU A 118 -15.75 -16.05 6.72
CA LEU A 118 -14.97 -17.01 7.51
C LEU A 118 -14.58 -18.24 6.68
N ALA A 119 -15.50 -18.78 5.88
CA ALA A 119 -15.20 -19.89 4.97
C ALA A 119 -14.14 -19.50 3.94
N GLU A 120 -14.22 -18.29 3.40
CA GLU A 120 -13.26 -17.77 2.42
C GLU A 120 -11.89 -17.47 3.05
N LEU A 121 -11.86 -16.97 4.28
CA LEU A 121 -10.64 -16.79 5.06
C LEU A 121 -9.93 -18.14 5.29
N ASP A 122 -10.68 -19.17 5.65
CA ASP A 122 -10.13 -20.52 5.79
C ASP A 122 -9.62 -21.05 4.46
N ARG A 123 -10.39 -20.96 3.38
CA ARG A 123 -10.00 -21.42 2.05
C ARG A 123 -8.71 -20.75 1.57
N CYS A 124 -8.62 -19.44 1.70
CA CYS A 124 -7.54 -18.67 1.10
C CYS A 124 -6.30 -18.56 1.99
N VAL A 125 -6.50 -18.47 3.31
CA VAL A 125 -5.38 -18.24 4.25
C VAL A 125 -4.99 -19.50 5.00
N ARG A 126 -5.92 -20.25 5.61
CA ARG A 126 -5.57 -21.51 6.31
C ARG A 126 -5.05 -22.55 5.31
N ASP A 127 -5.82 -22.82 4.27
CA ASP A 127 -5.59 -23.93 3.32
C ASP A 127 -4.90 -23.46 2.03
N GLY A 128 -5.03 -22.18 1.68
CA GLY A 128 -4.49 -21.57 0.47
C GLY A 128 -3.21 -20.75 0.71
N PRO A 129 -2.74 -20.02 -0.31
CA PRO A 129 -1.45 -19.34 -0.28
C PRO A 129 -1.48 -17.91 0.30
N LEU A 130 -2.66 -17.35 0.63
CA LEU A 130 -2.74 -15.96 1.06
C LEU A 130 -2.26 -15.78 2.50
N VAL A 131 -1.74 -14.57 2.83
CA VAL A 131 -0.98 -14.33 4.06
C VAL A 131 -1.51 -13.16 4.90
N GLY A 132 -2.70 -12.67 4.61
CA GLY A 132 -3.33 -11.58 5.34
C GLY A 132 -4.75 -11.34 4.88
N VAL A 133 -5.40 -10.34 5.45
CA VAL A 133 -6.79 -9.96 5.19
C VAL A 133 -6.86 -8.53 4.67
N LYS A 134 -7.66 -8.28 3.64
CA LYS A 134 -8.07 -6.95 3.18
C LYS A 134 -9.53 -6.71 3.50
N LEU A 135 -9.82 -5.60 4.15
CA LEU A 135 -11.16 -5.06 4.34
C LEU A 135 -11.28 -3.70 3.65
N TRP A 136 -12.44 -3.43 3.05
CA TRP A 136 -12.62 -2.21 2.27
C TRP A 136 -13.79 -1.37 2.81
N VAL A 137 -14.82 -1.09 2.00
CA VAL A 137 -15.84 -0.06 2.29
C VAL A 137 -17.26 -0.62 2.48
N ALA A 138 -17.45 -1.94 2.47
CA ALA A 138 -18.78 -2.53 2.61
C ALA A 138 -19.40 -2.28 4.00
N VAL A 139 -18.56 -2.29 5.05
CA VAL A 139 -18.97 -2.12 6.45
C VAL A 139 -17.93 -1.27 7.17
N ARG A 140 -18.38 -0.37 8.04
CA ARG A 140 -17.46 0.35 8.94
C ARG A 140 -16.82 -0.62 9.93
N CYS A 141 -15.51 -0.56 10.05
CA CYS A 141 -14.75 -1.59 10.78
C CYS A 141 -15.00 -1.62 12.30
N HIS A 142 -15.60 -0.59 12.87
CA HIS A 142 -16.00 -0.63 14.29
C HIS A 142 -17.25 -1.51 14.55
N GLU A 143 -17.95 -1.97 13.52
CA GLU A 143 -19.13 -2.82 13.65
C GLU A 143 -18.76 -4.21 14.19
N LYS A 144 -19.69 -4.79 15.01
CA LYS A 144 -19.43 -6.07 15.70
C LYS A 144 -19.38 -7.28 14.77
N CYS A 145 -19.95 -7.19 13.57
CA CYS A 145 -19.89 -8.28 12.57
C CYS A 145 -18.44 -8.61 12.14
N LEU A 146 -17.48 -7.70 12.37
CA LEU A 146 -16.07 -7.96 12.12
C LEU A 146 -15.40 -8.83 13.20
N ASP A 147 -15.94 -8.88 14.42
CA ASP A 147 -15.28 -9.54 15.54
C ASP A 147 -14.97 -11.05 15.27
N PRO A 148 -15.85 -11.86 14.65
CA PRO A 148 -15.51 -13.25 14.29
C PRO A 148 -14.35 -13.34 13.28
N ILE A 149 -14.34 -12.46 12.26
CA ILE A 149 -13.28 -12.42 11.23
C ILE A 149 -11.95 -12.06 11.87
N VAL A 150 -11.93 -11.04 12.75
CA VAL A 150 -10.72 -10.62 13.44
C VAL A 150 -10.17 -11.73 14.34
N ARG A 151 -11.01 -12.40 15.12
CA ARG A 151 -10.57 -13.54 15.94
C ARG A 151 -9.96 -14.64 15.09
N ARG A 152 -10.59 -14.97 13.95
CA ARG A 152 -10.07 -15.99 13.05
C ARG A 152 -8.73 -15.59 12.42
N ALA A 153 -8.58 -14.33 12.02
CA ALA A 153 -7.32 -13.80 11.50
C ALA A 153 -6.19 -13.89 12.54
N VAL A 154 -6.48 -13.61 13.82
CA VAL A 154 -5.51 -13.77 14.94
C VAL A 154 -5.04 -15.22 15.07
N GLU A 155 -5.96 -16.19 15.05
CA GLU A 155 -5.63 -17.62 15.10
C GLU A 155 -4.69 -18.03 13.95
N LEU A 156 -4.92 -17.47 12.75
CA LEU A 156 -4.12 -17.71 11.55
C LEU A 156 -2.84 -16.87 11.49
N LYS A 157 -2.60 -15.98 12.45
CA LYS A 157 -1.48 -15.02 12.46
C LYS A 157 -1.49 -14.08 11.23
N ALA A 158 -2.66 -13.85 10.67
CA ALA A 158 -2.86 -13.03 9.48
C ALA A 158 -3.08 -11.57 9.88
N PRO A 159 -2.26 -10.61 9.44
CA PRO A 159 -2.53 -9.19 9.65
C PRO A 159 -3.73 -8.75 8.82
N ILE A 160 -4.40 -7.70 9.28
CA ILE A 160 -5.61 -7.15 8.65
C ILE A 160 -5.32 -5.74 8.14
N LEU A 161 -5.33 -5.56 6.84
CA LEU A 161 -5.26 -4.25 6.20
C LEU A 161 -6.68 -3.72 6.00
N GLN A 162 -7.02 -2.68 6.75
CA GLN A 162 -8.29 -1.98 6.67
C GLN A 162 -8.13 -0.69 5.88
N HIS A 163 -8.94 -0.52 4.84
CA HIS A 163 -9.09 0.77 4.18
C HIS A 163 -9.62 1.81 5.16
N THR A 164 -8.91 2.93 5.32
CA THR A 164 -9.33 4.05 6.16
C THR A 164 -9.21 5.35 5.40
N TRP A 165 -10.24 6.21 5.49
CA TRP A 165 -10.22 7.49 4.80
C TRP A 165 -11.06 8.54 5.52
N TYR A 166 -10.57 9.77 5.55
CA TYR A 166 -11.35 10.95 5.85
C TYR A 166 -11.55 11.76 4.57
N LYS A 167 -12.79 11.97 4.17
CA LYS A 167 -13.15 12.78 3.01
C LYS A 167 -13.83 14.07 3.46
N ILE A 168 -13.36 15.21 2.99
CA ILE A 168 -14.01 16.51 3.23
C ILE A 168 -15.45 16.52 2.69
N THR A 169 -15.69 15.78 1.59
CA THR A 169 -17.01 15.63 0.96
C THR A 169 -17.93 14.63 1.64
N GLY A 170 -17.46 13.97 2.70
CA GLY A 170 -18.14 12.86 3.38
C GLY A 170 -17.71 11.50 2.86
N ASN A 171 -17.60 10.54 3.78
CA ASN A 171 -17.25 9.14 3.48
C ASN A 171 -18.44 8.40 2.89
N LEU A 172 -18.15 7.30 2.16
CA LEU A 172 -19.17 6.31 1.81
C LEU A 172 -19.79 5.71 3.08
N PRO A 173 -21.05 5.22 3.05
CA PRO A 173 -21.74 4.72 4.26
C PRO A 173 -20.95 3.66 5.04
N GLY A 174 -20.25 2.76 4.35
CA GLY A 174 -19.43 1.70 4.97
C GLY A 174 -17.93 2.03 5.05
N GLU A 175 -17.52 3.20 4.61
CA GLU A 175 -16.11 3.59 4.60
C GLU A 175 -15.62 3.98 5.99
N SER A 176 -14.61 3.27 6.46
CA SER A 176 -14.04 3.44 7.79
C SER A 176 -13.11 4.63 7.87
N THR A 177 -13.06 5.25 9.04
CA THR A 177 -12.02 6.19 9.42
C THR A 177 -10.93 5.49 10.24
N ALA A 178 -9.79 6.14 10.42
CA ALA A 178 -8.75 5.64 11.31
C ALA A 178 -9.23 5.57 12.79
N ALA A 179 -10.19 6.41 13.20
CA ALA A 179 -10.82 6.35 14.52
C ALA A 179 -11.71 5.10 14.67
N ASP A 180 -12.42 4.68 13.63
CA ASP A 180 -13.18 3.43 13.64
C ASP A 180 -12.24 2.22 13.82
N LEU A 181 -11.08 2.26 13.13
CA LEU A 181 -10.07 1.21 13.26
C LEU A 181 -9.45 1.18 14.68
N ALA A 182 -9.21 2.32 15.29
CA ALA A 182 -8.72 2.39 16.67
C ALA A 182 -9.73 1.75 17.66
N GLN A 183 -11.04 1.91 17.43
CA GLN A 183 -12.08 1.25 18.23
C GLN A 183 -12.06 -0.27 18.03
N LEU A 184 -11.92 -0.76 16.80
CA LEU A 184 -11.77 -2.20 16.52
C LEU A 184 -10.51 -2.75 17.18
N ALA A 185 -9.39 -2.05 17.05
CA ALA A 185 -8.11 -2.45 17.62
C ALA A 185 -8.14 -2.55 19.15
N ALA A 186 -8.85 -1.66 19.82
CA ALA A 186 -9.04 -1.69 21.27
C ALA A 186 -9.83 -2.93 21.73
N ARG A 187 -10.80 -3.41 20.93
CA ARG A 187 -11.54 -4.65 21.22
C ARG A 187 -10.71 -5.93 20.98
N HIS A 188 -9.69 -5.84 20.13
CA HIS A 188 -8.87 -6.98 19.71
C HIS A 188 -7.37 -6.68 19.88
N PRO A 189 -6.87 -6.58 21.13
CA PRO A 189 -5.49 -6.10 21.39
C PRO A 189 -4.38 -7.04 20.87
N THR A 190 -4.73 -8.30 20.57
CA THR A 190 -3.78 -9.30 20.02
C THR A 190 -3.76 -9.35 18.50
N ALA A 191 -4.70 -8.66 17.83
CA ALA A 191 -4.75 -8.58 16.38
C ALA A 191 -3.73 -7.56 15.85
N SER A 192 -3.17 -7.81 14.67
CA SER A 192 -2.29 -6.90 13.96
C SER A 192 -3.06 -6.18 12.86
N PHE A 193 -3.18 -4.87 12.98
CA PHE A 193 -3.91 -4.06 12.01
C PHE A 193 -2.98 -3.13 11.23
N ILE A 194 -3.37 -2.86 9.98
CA ILE A 194 -2.75 -1.89 9.09
C ILE A 194 -3.81 -0.86 8.72
N ALA A 195 -3.60 0.39 9.10
CA ALA A 195 -4.42 1.54 8.71
C ALA A 195 -3.96 2.01 7.34
N ALA A 196 -4.68 1.61 6.28
CA ALA A 196 -4.33 2.02 4.93
C ALA A 196 -4.46 3.54 4.76
N HIS A 197 -3.56 4.12 3.95
CA HIS A 197 -3.54 5.54 3.58
C HIS A 197 -3.30 6.49 4.76
N ALA A 198 -2.82 6.00 5.89
CA ALA A 198 -2.73 6.76 7.14
C ALA A 198 -4.03 7.54 7.46
N GLY A 199 -5.19 7.06 6.96
CA GLY A 199 -6.50 7.67 7.15
C GLY A 199 -6.92 8.71 6.12
N GLY A 200 -6.22 8.88 5.00
CA GLY A 200 -6.51 9.87 3.96
C GLY A 200 -6.12 11.30 4.36
N ASP A 201 -6.81 11.92 5.32
CA ASP A 201 -6.27 13.02 6.11
C ASP A 201 -5.29 12.43 7.13
N TRP A 202 -4.02 12.41 6.74
CA TRP A 202 -2.97 11.73 7.48
C TRP A 202 -2.71 12.32 8.87
N GLU A 203 -2.95 13.64 9.08
CA GLU A 203 -2.80 14.24 10.40
C GLU A 203 -3.83 13.69 11.38
N LEU A 204 -5.10 13.67 10.96
CA LEU A 204 -6.19 13.10 11.75
C LEU A 204 -6.01 11.60 11.93
N GLY A 205 -5.63 10.91 10.86
CA GLY A 205 -5.44 9.46 10.87
C GLY A 205 -4.33 9.00 11.83
N ILE A 206 -3.14 9.61 11.75
CA ILE A 206 -2.00 9.31 12.64
C ILE A 206 -2.39 9.56 14.11
N ARG A 207 -3.02 10.70 14.39
CA ARG A 207 -3.47 11.04 15.77
C ARG A 207 -4.49 10.05 16.30
N ALA A 208 -5.43 9.61 15.45
CA ALA A 208 -6.48 8.67 15.85
C ALA A 208 -5.93 7.29 16.29
N ILE A 209 -4.88 6.79 15.62
CA ILE A 209 -4.29 5.48 15.93
C ILE A 209 -3.12 5.54 16.91
N ARG A 210 -2.75 6.72 17.41
CA ARG A 210 -1.56 6.89 18.26
C ARG A 210 -1.58 5.96 19.48
N ALA A 211 -2.70 5.89 20.19
CA ALA A 211 -2.85 5.06 21.38
C ALA A 211 -3.03 3.56 21.09
N ALA A 212 -3.38 3.18 19.84
CA ALA A 212 -3.62 1.80 19.45
C ALA A 212 -2.30 1.13 19.02
N SER A 213 -1.54 0.57 19.96
CA SER A 213 -0.20 0.00 19.72
C SER A 213 -0.16 -1.15 18.72
N ASN A 214 -1.29 -1.82 18.49
CA ASN A 214 -1.47 -2.91 17.55
C ASN A 214 -1.92 -2.45 16.14
N VAL A 215 -1.92 -1.13 15.89
CA VAL A 215 -2.20 -0.54 14.56
C VAL A 215 -0.92 0.06 14.00
N THR A 216 -0.59 -0.31 12.77
CA THR A 216 0.51 0.25 11.98
C THR A 216 -0.05 1.16 10.90
N ALA A 217 0.51 2.36 10.72
CA ALA A 217 0.15 3.26 9.63
C ALA A 217 0.77 2.80 8.32
N GLU A 218 -0.02 2.64 7.28
CA GLU A 218 0.44 2.43 5.92
C GLU A 218 0.23 3.74 5.14
N ILE A 219 1.28 4.22 4.47
CA ILE A 219 1.37 5.59 3.97
C ILE A 219 1.04 5.77 2.49
N SER A 220 0.41 4.77 1.85
CA SER A 220 -0.04 4.87 0.46
C SER A 220 -1.20 5.84 0.26
N GLY A 221 -1.64 5.95 -0.97
CA GLY A 221 -2.77 6.83 -1.31
C GLY A 221 -2.43 8.31 -1.09
N GLY A 222 -3.41 9.18 -1.21
CA GLY A 222 -3.22 10.61 -1.03
C GLY A 222 -2.12 11.23 -1.89
N ASP A 223 -1.95 12.52 -1.78
CA ASP A 223 -0.87 13.24 -2.46
C ASP A 223 0.45 13.05 -1.69
N PRO A 224 1.60 13.05 -2.39
CA PRO A 224 2.91 12.98 -1.75
C PRO A 224 3.23 14.29 -1.03
N THR A 225 2.67 14.44 0.17
CA THR A 225 2.82 15.64 1.00
C THR A 225 4.07 15.53 1.87
N ALA A 226 4.89 16.57 1.91
CA ALA A 226 6.03 16.64 2.82
C ALA A 226 5.57 16.64 4.29
N GLY A 227 6.32 15.95 5.16
CA GLY A 227 6.05 15.91 6.60
C GLY A 227 5.19 14.74 7.06
N VAL A 228 4.54 13.99 6.16
CA VAL A 228 3.69 12.84 6.54
C VAL A 228 4.48 11.74 7.22
N VAL A 229 5.65 11.39 6.69
CA VAL A 229 6.49 10.31 7.23
C VAL A 229 7.15 10.76 8.52
N GLU A 230 7.66 11.98 8.57
CA GLU A 230 8.25 12.59 9.77
C GLU A 230 7.25 12.65 10.93
N MET A 231 6.00 13.05 10.65
CA MET A 231 4.95 13.04 11.66
C MET A 231 4.61 11.61 12.10
N ALA A 232 4.44 10.68 11.17
CA ALA A 232 4.14 9.29 11.50
C ALA A 232 5.23 8.69 12.40
N VAL A 233 6.50 8.90 12.08
CA VAL A 233 7.64 8.44 12.89
C VAL A 233 7.65 9.10 14.26
N ARG A 234 7.41 10.41 14.34
CA ARG A 234 7.39 11.14 15.61
C ARG A 234 6.25 10.69 16.53
N GLU A 235 5.05 10.47 15.99
CA GLU A 235 3.85 10.17 16.77
C GLU A 235 3.66 8.69 17.08
N LEU A 236 4.14 7.80 16.19
CA LEU A 236 3.93 6.34 16.28
C LEU A 236 5.19 5.54 16.57
N GLY A 237 6.38 6.09 16.27
CA GLY A 237 7.62 5.35 16.15
C GLY A 237 7.78 4.73 14.76
N ALA A 238 9.02 4.64 14.26
CA ALA A 238 9.32 4.12 12.93
C ALA A 238 8.85 2.67 12.74
N GLU A 239 8.80 1.88 13.81
CA GLU A 239 8.38 0.48 13.83
C GLU A 239 6.89 0.28 13.53
N ARG A 240 6.09 1.34 13.63
CA ARG A 240 4.65 1.34 13.35
C ARG A 240 4.29 2.09 12.07
N VAL A 241 5.23 2.25 11.16
CA VAL A 241 5.01 2.84 9.83
C VAL A 241 5.47 1.87 8.77
N ILE A 242 4.66 1.64 7.74
CA ILE A 242 5.02 0.79 6.59
C ILE A 242 4.74 1.50 5.27
N TYR A 243 5.58 1.20 4.29
CA TYR A 243 5.40 1.63 2.92
C TYR A 243 4.33 0.79 2.22
N GLY A 244 3.48 1.46 1.47
CA GLY A 244 2.59 0.91 0.47
C GLY A 244 2.44 1.91 -0.67
N SER A 245 2.07 1.44 -1.85
CA SER A 245 1.95 2.31 -3.03
C SER A 245 0.52 2.64 -3.42
N ASP A 246 -0.43 1.76 -3.15
CA ASP A 246 -1.80 1.81 -3.71
C ASP A 246 -1.77 1.75 -5.26
N VAL A 247 -0.79 1.01 -5.81
CA VAL A 247 -0.69 0.75 -7.26
C VAL A 247 -1.87 -0.15 -7.67
N ALA A 248 -2.52 0.00 -8.83
CA ALA A 248 -2.23 0.92 -9.91
C ALA A 248 -3.04 2.23 -9.84
N GLY A 249 -3.70 2.52 -8.72
CA GLY A 249 -4.35 3.82 -8.50
C GLY A 249 -3.34 4.96 -8.30
N ARG A 250 -2.12 4.61 -7.86
CA ARG A 250 -1.00 5.51 -7.63
C ARG A 250 0.27 4.96 -8.28
N SER A 251 1.28 5.81 -8.39
CA SER A 251 2.59 5.44 -8.93
C SER A 251 3.51 4.96 -7.80
N PHE A 252 4.25 3.89 -8.02
CA PHE A 252 5.32 3.46 -7.11
C PHE A 252 6.29 4.60 -6.79
N ALA A 253 6.74 5.34 -7.82
CA ALA A 253 7.73 6.41 -7.68
C ALA A 253 7.24 7.52 -6.75
N SER A 254 6.00 8.00 -6.92
CA SER A 254 5.45 9.08 -6.10
C SER A 254 5.29 8.66 -4.63
N GLN A 255 4.96 7.40 -4.38
CA GLN A 255 4.79 6.89 -3.02
C GLN A 255 6.13 6.58 -2.34
N LEU A 256 7.13 6.06 -3.10
CA LEU A 256 8.50 5.89 -2.60
C LEU A 256 9.14 7.22 -2.21
N ALA A 257 8.90 8.26 -2.99
CA ALA A 257 9.45 9.59 -2.73
C ALA A 257 9.07 10.13 -1.33
N LYS A 258 7.91 9.76 -0.79
CA LYS A 258 7.50 10.13 0.58
C LYS A 258 8.50 9.65 1.63
N VAL A 259 9.04 8.43 1.48
CA VAL A 259 9.96 7.83 2.45
C VAL A 259 11.40 8.22 2.15
N VAL A 260 11.81 8.10 0.89
CA VAL A 260 13.20 8.39 0.49
C VAL A 260 13.55 9.85 0.74
N GLY A 261 12.61 10.78 0.44
CA GLY A 261 12.78 12.21 0.64
C GLY A 261 12.51 12.71 2.07
N ALA A 262 12.06 11.84 2.99
CA ALA A 262 11.76 12.25 4.37
C ALA A 262 13.03 12.56 5.17
N ASP A 263 12.94 13.56 6.04
CA ASP A 263 14.00 13.91 7.01
C ASP A 263 13.94 13.01 8.25
N ILE A 264 14.31 11.75 8.03
CA ILE A 264 14.43 10.71 9.06
C ILE A 264 15.71 9.91 8.86
N SER A 265 16.15 9.16 9.87
CA SER A 265 17.36 8.35 9.76
C SER A 265 17.24 7.26 8.69
N GLU A 266 18.36 6.85 8.11
CA GLU A 266 18.44 5.76 7.15
C GLU A 266 17.92 4.42 7.72
N ASP A 267 18.11 4.18 9.01
CA ASP A 267 17.57 2.99 9.69
C ASP A 267 16.04 3.03 9.76
N HIS A 268 15.44 4.20 10.01
CA HIS A 268 14.00 4.37 9.94
C HIS A 268 13.47 4.14 8.52
N LYS A 269 14.16 4.63 7.47
CA LYS A 269 13.78 4.36 6.07
C LYS A 269 13.81 2.86 5.76
N ARG A 270 14.85 2.12 6.19
CA ARG A 270 14.93 0.65 6.02
C ARG A 270 13.80 -0.10 6.73
N LEU A 271 13.42 0.34 7.93
CA LEU A 271 12.27 -0.23 8.63
C LEU A 271 10.98 -0.02 7.85
N ILE A 272 10.71 1.21 7.42
CA ILE A 272 9.47 1.61 6.74
C ILE A 272 9.36 0.95 5.36
N LEU A 273 10.45 0.94 4.57
CA LEU A 273 10.46 0.43 3.21
C LEU A 273 10.31 -1.09 3.08
N GLY A 274 10.51 -1.84 4.19
CA GLY A 274 10.29 -3.29 4.13
C GLY A 274 10.52 -4.03 5.44
N GLY A 275 11.37 -3.54 6.33
CA GLY A 275 11.70 -4.21 7.59
C GLY A 275 10.48 -4.50 8.45
N ASN A 276 9.58 -3.53 8.59
CA ASN A 276 8.37 -3.66 9.39
C ASN A 276 7.36 -4.63 8.77
N LEU A 277 7.13 -4.56 7.45
CA LEU A 277 6.22 -5.47 6.78
C LEU A 277 6.71 -6.92 6.86
N ARG A 278 8.03 -7.15 6.62
CA ARG A 278 8.64 -8.48 6.81
C ARG A 278 8.48 -8.99 8.25
N ARG A 279 8.73 -8.14 9.24
CA ARG A 279 8.53 -8.51 10.65
C ARG A 279 7.09 -8.89 10.95
N MET A 280 6.11 -8.12 10.45
CA MET A 280 4.67 -8.36 10.63
C MET A 280 4.23 -9.66 9.98
N LEU A 281 4.69 -9.95 8.76
CA LEU A 281 4.30 -11.14 8.01
C LEU A 281 5.07 -12.41 8.41
N ARG A 282 6.22 -12.28 9.08
CA ARG A 282 7.08 -13.43 9.44
C ARG A 282 6.32 -14.59 10.09
N PRO A 283 5.41 -14.40 11.08
CA PRO A 283 4.73 -15.51 11.74
C PRO A 283 3.89 -16.37 10.79
N ILE A 284 3.18 -15.76 9.86
CA ILE A 284 2.36 -16.50 8.88
C ILE A 284 3.21 -17.06 7.74
N LEU A 285 4.20 -16.31 7.25
CA LEU A 285 5.12 -16.79 6.21
C LEU A 285 5.87 -18.06 6.68
N THR A 286 6.40 -18.02 7.91
CA THR A 286 7.06 -19.19 8.51
C THR A 286 6.12 -20.39 8.61
N ALA A 287 4.86 -20.18 9.06
CA ALA A 287 3.88 -21.25 9.16
C ALA A 287 3.54 -21.88 7.79
N LYS A 288 3.69 -21.12 6.69
CA LYS A 288 3.47 -21.58 5.31
C LYS A 288 4.73 -22.05 4.59
N GLY A 289 5.90 -22.02 5.24
CA GLY A 289 7.17 -22.37 4.59
C GLY A 289 7.64 -21.38 3.52
N ILE A 290 7.11 -20.15 3.54
CA ILE A 290 7.50 -19.07 2.63
C ILE A 290 8.65 -18.30 3.28
N GLN A 291 9.74 -18.10 2.55
CA GLN A 291 10.89 -17.31 3.04
C GLN A 291 10.49 -15.82 3.15
N PRO A 292 10.67 -15.17 4.33
CA PRO A 292 10.38 -13.75 4.55
C PRO A 292 11.40 -12.83 3.90
#